data_1b49b339bc5a8f4b8d866968ee23c45e
#
_entry.id   1b49b339bc5a8f4b8d866968ee23c45e
#
_cell.length_a   1.000
_cell.length_b   1.000
_cell.length_c   1.000
_cell.angle_alpha   90.00
_cell.angle_beta   90.00
_cell.angle_gamma   90.00
#
_symmetry.space_group_name_H-M   'P 1'
#
loop_
_entity.id
_entity.type
_entity.pdbx_description
1 polymer ?
#
loop_
_entity_poly.entity_id
_entity_poly.type
_entity_poly.pdbx_seq_one_letter_code
_entity_poly.pdbx_strand_id
1 'polypeptide(L)'
;RDYVLEGGSLIMVGGYLTFSGVDAKGKWHDTAVQEVLPVEVLTVDDRMEHCEGVKPHVVREHEALSGIPEDWPEVLGYNRTIPREDAVVAVEVEGDPLVAFGSYGKGRSAVFTTDCAPHWAPPEFCEWEYYDKIWQGIADWLTTK
;
A
#
# COMPACT_ATOMS: atom_id res chain seq x y z
N ARG A 1 -11.86 9.95 7.73
CA ARG A 1 -11.30 11.20 7.23
C ARG A 1 -10.88 12.12 8.38
N ASP A 2 -11.82 12.62 9.19
CA ASP A 2 -11.58 13.68 10.19
C ASP A 2 -10.49 13.29 11.20
N TYR A 3 -10.45 12.03 11.64
CA TYR A 3 -9.37 11.48 12.47
C TYR A 3 -7.97 11.73 11.85
N VAL A 4 -7.81 11.47 10.55
CA VAL A 4 -6.53 11.72 9.86
C VAL A 4 -6.27 13.20 9.70
N LEU A 5 -7.27 13.99 9.29
CA LEU A 5 -7.11 15.45 9.13
C LEU A 5 -6.70 16.15 10.43
N GLU A 6 -7.11 15.62 11.58
CA GLU A 6 -6.76 16.13 12.91
C GLU A 6 -5.41 15.66 13.45
N GLY A 7 -4.72 14.78 12.72
CA GLY A 7 -3.37 14.31 13.07
C GLY A 7 -3.29 12.81 13.35
N GLY A 8 -4.35 12.06 13.06
CA GLY A 8 -4.34 10.59 13.12
C GLY A 8 -3.59 9.98 11.97
N SER A 9 -3.41 8.67 12.02
CA SER A 9 -2.67 7.89 11.03
C SER A 9 -3.52 6.75 10.50
N LEU A 10 -3.35 6.43 9.22
CA LEU A 10 -4.09 5.36 8.54
C LEU A 10 -3.16 4.59 7.63
N ILE A 11 -3.27 3.27 7.64
CA ILE A 11 -2.75 2.41 6.58
C ILE A 11 -3.88 1.55 6.01
N MET A 12 -3.94 1.44 4.70
CA MET A 12 -4.83 0.49 4.03
C MET A 12 -4.00 -0.59 3.36
N VAL A 13 -4.30 -1.84 3.71
CA VAL A 13 -3.59 -3.03 3.21
C VAL A 13 -4.45 -3.74 2.19
N GLY A 14 -3.82 -4.31 1.17
CA GLY A 14 -4.46 -5.03 0.09
C GLY A 14 -5.19 -6.30 0.50
N GLY A 15 -5.96 -6.83 -0.42
CA GLY A 15 -6.75 -8.05 -0.24
C GLY A 15 -8.03 -8.04 -1.08
N TYR A 16 -8.80 -9.11 -0.97
CA TYR A 16 -9.99 -9.33 -1.79
C TYR A 16 -11.19 -8.41 -1.49
N LEU A 17 -11.26 -7.82 -0.30
CA LEU A 17 -12.36 -6.95 0.13
C LEU A 17 -11.89 -5.56 0.59
N THR A 18 -10.64 -5.23 0.30
CA THR A 18 -10.09 -3.88 0.46
C THR A 18 -10.01 -3.19 -0.90
N PHE A 19 -9.84 -1.89 -0.92
CA PHE A 19 -9.90 -1.08 -2.13
C PHE A 19 -11.20 -1.37 -2.92
N SER A 20 -11.13 -1.72 -4.20
CA SER A 20 -12.31 -2.17 -4.96
C SER A 20 -12.57 -3.66 -4.74
N GLY A 21 -11.53 -4.46 -4.75
CA GLY A 21 -11.55 -5.88 -4.43
C GLY A 21 -12.26 -6.75 -5.46
N VAL A 22 -12.54 -7.99 -5.04
CA VAL A 22 -13.20 -9.01 -5.88
C VAL A 22 -14.58 -8.54 -6.33
N ASP A 23 -14.85 -8.59 -7.63
CA ASP A 23 -16.11 -8.14 -8.24
C ASP A 23 -16.52 -6.72 -7.80
N ALA A 24 -15.56 -5.86 -7.48
CA ALA A 24 -15.78 -4.53 -6.93
C ALA A 24 -16.64 -4.51 -5.64
N LYS A 25 -16.54 -5.55 -4.82
CA LYS A 25 -17.34 -5.69 -3.58
C LYS A 25 -16.75 -4.93 -2.38
N GLY A 26 -15.49 -4.52 -2.41
CA GLY A 26 -14.85 -3.73 -1.36
C GLY A 26 -15.49 -2.36 -1.21
N LYS A 27 -15.80 -1.68 -2.31
CA LYS A 27 -16.57 -0.42 -2.38
C LYS A 27 -15.98 0.73 -1.57
N TRP A 28 -14.66 0.84 -1.53
CA TRP A 28 -13.98 1.95 -0.85
C TRP A 28 -13.85 3.22 -1.71
N HIS A 29 -14.24 3.14 -2.99
CA HIS A 29 -14.34 4.30 -3.88
C HIS A 29 -15.35 5.33 -3.35
N ASP A 30 -15.03 6.62 -3.49
CA ASP A 30 -15.84 7.77 -3.03
C ASP A 30 -16.25 7.71 -1.53
N THR A 31 -15.45 7.05 -0.71
CA THR A 31 -15.65 7.04 0.74
C THR A 31 -14.79 8.09 1.45
N ALA A 32 -15.17 8.44 2.66
CA ALA A 32 -14.37 9.30 3.53
C ALA A 32 -12.96 8.73 3.82
N VAL A 33 -12.78 7.42 3.70
CA VAL A 33 -11.46 6.78 3.80
C VAL A 33 -10.61 7.13 2.58
N GLN A 34 -11.15 6.97 1.37
CA GLN A 34 -10.42 7.30 0.14
C GLN A 34 -9.94 8.77 0.12
N GLU A 35 -10.71 9.71 0.68
CA GLU A 35 -10.33 11.14 0.71
C GLU A 35 -8.97 11.39 1.38
N VAL A 36 -8.52 10.47 2.23
CA VAL A 36 -7.25 10.56 2.96
C VAL A 36 -6.30 9.39 2.67
N LEU A 37 -6.45 8.75 1.52
CA LEU A 37 -5.48 7.77 0.99
C LEU A 37 -4.60 8.41 -0.10
N PRO A 38 -3.34 7.98 -0.25
CA PRO A 38 -2.45 8.46 -1.31
C PRO A 38 -2.80 7.91 -2.69
N VAL A 39 -3.92 7.20 -2.81
CA VAL A 39 -4.41 6.60 -4.05
C VAL A 39 -5.91 6.78 -4.21
N GLU A 40 -6.38 6.72 -5.44
CA GLU A 40 -7.79 6.57 -5.77
C GLU A 40 -8.11 5.10 -6.00
N VAL A 41 -9.24 4.67 -5.44
CA VAL A 41 -9.75 3.31 -5.56
C VAL A 41 -10.54 3.18 -6.87
N LEU A 42 -10.36 2.08 -7.59
CA LEU A 42 -11.11 1.81 -8.81
C LEU A 42 -12.58 1.48 -8.52
N THR A 43 -13.43 1.51 -9.54
CA THR A 43 -14.85 1.15 -9.46
C THR A 43 -15.14 -0.24 -10.03
N VAL A 44 -14.12 -0.95 -10.47
CA VAL A 44 -14.16 -2.30 -11.05
C VAL A 44 -13.34 -3.25 -10.19
N ASP A 45 -13.41 -4.55 -10.47
CA ASP A 45 -12.48 -5.52 -9.85
C ASP A 45 -11.04 -5.06 -10.11
N ASP A 46 -10.31 -4.80 -9.04
CA ASP A 46 -8.97 -4.22 -9.08
C ASP A 46 -7.85 -5.24 -8.80
N ARG A 47 -8.22 -6.52 -8.64
CA ARG A 47 -7.23 -7.56 -8.37
C ARG A 47 -6.33 -7.79 -9.58
N MET A 48 -5.04 -7.74 -9.33
CA MET A 48 -4.00 -8.12 -10.27
C MET A 48 -3.35 -9.40 -9.76
N GLU A 49 -3.78 -10.55 -10.30
CA GLU A 49 -3.33 -11.88 -9.89
C GLU A 49 -2.09 -12.30 -10.69
N HIS A 50 -1.04 -12.70 -10.00
CA HIS A 50 0.24 -13.14 -10.57
C HIS A 50 0.66 -14.46 -9.93
N CYS A 51 0.02 -15.55 -10.30
CA CYS A 51 0.29 -16.87 -9.71
C CYS A 51 1.76 -17.33 -9.84
N GLU A 52 2.49 -16.80 -10.81
CA GLU A 52 3.92 -17.09 -11.03
C GLU A 52 4.86 -16.12 -10.31
N GLY A 53 4.28 -15.16 -9.56
CA GLY A 53 5.00 -14.09 -8.90
C GLY A 53 5.27 -12.89 -9.80
N VAL A 54 5.32 -11.73 -9.20
CA VAL A 54 5.71 -10.47 -9.86
C VAL A 54 6.61 -9.66 -8.92
N LYS A 55 7.64 -9.05 -9.48
CA LYS A 55 8.69 -8.36 -8.72
C LYS A 55 8.28 -6.93 -8.40
N PRO A 56 8.28 -6.51 -7.12
CA PRO A 56 8.20 -5.10 -6.75
C PRO A 56 9.48 -4.35 -7.13
N HIS A 57 9.34 -3.07 -7.45
CA HIS A 57 10.43 -2.17 -7.78
C HIS A 57 10.40 -0.92 -6.92
N VAL A 58 11.49 -0.61 -6.23
CA VAL A 58 11.67 0.65 -5.53
C VAL A 58 11.90 1.74 -6.58
N VAL A 59 10.99 2.72 -6.66
CA VAL A 59 11.04 3.80 -7.65
C VAL A 59 11.36 5.15 -7.04
N ARG A 60 11.24 5.26 -5.71
CA ARG A 60 11.59 6.46 -4.96
C ARG A 60 12.01 6.11 -3.54
N GLU A 61 13.09 6.70 -3.08
CA GLU A 61 13.47 6.62 -1.66
C GLU A 61 12.41 7.30 -0.78
N HIS A 62 12.12 6.68 0.34
CA HIS A 62 11.25 7.22 1.38
C HIS A 62 11.76 6.83 2.76
N GLU A 63 11.71 7.76 3.73
CA GLU A 63 12.26 7.54 5.07
C GLU A 63 11.67 6.32 5.80
N ALA A 64 10.39 6.01 5.56
CA ALA A 64 9.72 4.82 6.10
C ALA A 64 10.34 3.49 5.62
N LEU A 65 11.08 3.51 4.52
CA LEU A 65 11.72 2.33 3.94
C LEU A 65 13.25 2.40 4.04
N SER A 66 13.77 3.25 4.91
CA SER A 66 15.20 3.42 5.10
C SER A 66 15.86 2.11 5.54
N GLY A 67 16.94 1.73 4.85
CA GLY A 67 17.67 0.49 5.11
C GLY A 67 17.00 -0.78 4.60
N ILE A 68 15.93 -0.67 3.83
CA ILE A 68 15.35 -1.77 3.07
C ILE A 68 16.03 -1.81 1.70
N PRO A 69 16.55 -2.96 1.23
CA PRO A 69 17.19 -3.07 -0.09
C PRO A 69 16.17 -2.88 -1.22
N GLU A 70 16.66 -2.57 -2.43
CA GLU A 70 15.82 -2.41 -3.61
C GLU A 70 15.29 -3.74 -4.17
N ASP A 71 15.97 -4.83 -3.87
CA ASP A 71 15.63 -6.18 -4.36
C ASP A 71 14.62 -6.85 -3.41
N TRP A 72 13.35 -6.60 -3.65
CA TRP A 72 12.24 -7.18 -2.89
C TRP A 72 11.89 -8.58 -3.41
N PRO A 73 11.44 -9.51 -2.55
CA PRO A 73 10.83 -10.75 -3.01
C PRO A 73 9.57 -10.50 -3.83
N GLU A 74 9.21 -11.48 -4.65
CA GLU A 74 8.00 -11.44 -5.46
C GLU A 74 6.73 -11.48 -4.60
N VAL A 75 5.67 -10.87 -5.11
CA VAL A 75 4.30 -10.99 -4.59
C VAL A 75 3.42 -11.70 -5.62
N LEU A 76 2.32 -12.31 -5.18
CA LEU A 76 1.42 -13.09 -6.03
C LEU A 76 0.20 -12.31 -6.52
N GLY A 77 0.09 -11.07 -6.10
CA GLY A 77 -0.98 -10.18 -6.52
C GLY A 77 -1.05 -8.90 -5.69
N TYR A 78 -1.88 -7.98 -6.14
CA TYR A 78 -2.11 -6.69 -5.49
C TYR A 78 -3.42 -6.07 -5.96
N ASN A 79 -3.90 -5.05 -5.25
CA ASN A 79 -5.01 -4.22 -5.71
C ASN A 79 -4.47 -3.07 -6.56
N ARG A 80 -4.91 -2.99 -7.79
CA ARG A 80 -4.58 -1.87 -8.68
C ARG A 80 -5.25 -0.60 -8.21
N THR A 81 -4.49 0.48 -8.13
CA THR A 81 -4.96 1.80 -7.70
C THR A 81 -4.36 2.89 -8.57
N ILE A 82 -4.91 4.10 -8.50
CA ILE A 82 -4.39 5.26 -9.20
C ILE A 82 -3.69 6.16 -8.18
N PRO A 83 -2.39 6.46 -8.33
CA PRO A 83 -1.71 7.35 -7.39
C PRO A 83 -2.28 8.77 -7.50
N ARG A 84 -2.45 9.44 -6.36
CA ARG A 84 -2.78 10.87 -6.35
C ARG A 84 -1.57 11.70 -6.75
N GLU A 85 -1.81 12.88 -7.27
CA GLU A 85 -0.77 13.79 -7.75
C GLU A 85 0.23 14.18 -6.63
N ASP A 86 -0.24 14.31 -5.40
CA ASP A 86 0.53 14.66 -4.20
C ASP A 86 1.10 13.44 -3.45
N ALA A 87 0.85 12.23 -3.93
CA ALA A 87 1.34 11.01 -3.31
C ALA A 87 2.82 10.75 -3.60
N VAL A 88 3.50 10.15 -2.65
CA VAL A 88 4.83 9.58 -2.83
C VAL A 88 4.70 8.08 -3.05
N VAL A 89 4.74 7.65 -4.29
CA VAL A 89 4.87 6.22 -4.62
C VAL A 89 6.33 5.83 -4.42
N ALA A 90 6.59 4.95 -3.46
CA ALA A 90 7.94 4.49 -3.13
C ALA A 90 8.25 3.14 -3.79
N VAL A 91 7.28 2.25 -3.85
CA VAL A 91 7.42 0.92 -4.47
C VAL A 91 6.25 0.69 -5.41
N GLU A 92 6.52 0.16 -6.57
CA GLU A 92 5.51 -0.18 -7.58
C GLU A 92 5.64 -1.61 -8.09
N VAL A 93 4.57 -2.12 -8.66
CA VAL A 93 4.50 -3.36 -9.43
C VAL A 93 3.84 -3.04 -10.76
N GLU A 94 4.54 -3.33 -11.87
CA GLU A 94 4.06 -3.06 -13.24
C GLU A 94 3.59 -1.60 -13.48
N GLY A 95 4.16 -0.65 -12.73
CA GLY A 95 3.79 0.77 -12.81
C GLY A 95 2.62 1.18 -11.92
N ASP A 96 2.00 0.24 -11.19
CA ASP A 96 0.96 0.52 -10.21
C ASP A 96 1.56 0.67 -8.80
N PRO A 97 1.02 1.52 -7.93
CA PRO A 97 1.51 1.65 -6.55
C PRO A 97 1.41 0.36 -5.75
N LEU A 98 2.51 -0.10 -5.16
CA LEU A 98 2.52 -1.14 -4.13
C LEU A 98 2.61 -0.52 -2.74
N VAL A 99 3.53 0.42 -2.55
CA VAL A 99 3.65 1.20 -1.31
C VAL A 99 3.65 2.68 -1.67
N ALA A 100 2.68 3.40 -1.15
CA ALA A 100 2.59 4.84 -1.34
C ALA A 100 2.21 5.56 -0.04
N PHE A 101 2.65 6.81 0.07
CA PHE A 101 2.53 7.65 1.24
C PHE A 101 1.89 8.99 0.90
N GLY A 102 1.11 9.54 1.84
CA GLY A 102 0.51 10.86 1.71
C GLY A 102 0.32 11.56 3.05
N SER A 103 0.22 12.89 3.01
CA SER A 103 -0.06 13.74 4.17
C SER A 103 -1.37 14.49 3.94
N TYR A 104 -2.25 14.44 4.94
CA TYR A 104 -3.61 14.98 4.86
C TYR A 104 -3.93 15.77 6.13
N GLY A 105 -4.11 17.08 6.00
CA GLY A 105 -4.27 17.95 7.15
C GLY A 105 -3.03 17.90 8.06
N LYS A 106 -3.22 17.40 9.29
CA LYS A 106 -2.14 17.20 10.27
C LYS A 106 -1.68 15.73 10.36
N GLY A 107 -2.36 14.82 9.65
CA GLY A 107 -2.11 13.38 9.71
C GLY A 107 -1.43 12.85 8.46
N ARG A 108 -1.20 11.54 8.49
CA ARG A 108 -0.49 10.81 7.44
C ARG A 108 -1.23 9.52 7.12
N SER A 109 -1.12 9.09 5.89
CA SER A 109 -1.60 7.77 5.51
C SER A 109 -0.65 7.07 4.55
N ALA A 110 -0.77 5.74 4.52
CA ALA A 110 -0.05 4.89 3.61
C ALA A 110 -0.99 3.84 3.01
N VAL A 111 -0.61 3.32 1.87
CA VAL A 111 -1.18 2.10 1.30
C VAL A 111 -0.09 1.06 1.11
N PHE A 112 -0.46 -0.20 1.29
CA PHE A 112 0.31 -1.38 0.99
C PHE A 112 -0.62 -2.31 0.23
N THR A 113 -0.57 -2.31 -1.11
CA THR A 113 -1.63 -2.84 -1.94
C THR A 113 -1.61 -4.35 -2.15
N THR A 114 -0.58 -5.06 -1.65
CA THR A 114 -0.61 -6.52 -1.53
C THR A 114 -1.04 -6.95 -0.11
N ASP A 115 -1.18 -8.26 0.12
CA ASP A 115 -1.52 -8.79 1.45
C ASP A 115 -0.37 -8.62 2.46
N CYS A 116 -0.71 -8.59 3.73
CA CYS A 116 0.25 -8.65 4.83
C CYS A 116 0.47 -10.07 5.37
N ALA A 117 -0.07 -11.08 4.72
CA ALA A 117 -0.02 -12.48 5.13
C ALA A 117 -0.09 -13.40 3.90
N PRO A 118 0.16 -14.69 4.05
CA PRO A 118 0.03 -15.64 2.94
C PRO A 118 -1.35 -15.61 2.28
N HIS A 119 -1.33 -15.44 1.04
CA HIS A 119 -2.20 -15.39 -0.11
C HIS A 119 -1.45 -14.64 -1.21
N TRP A 120 -1.50 -13.30 -1.31
CA TRP A 120 -0.66 -12.53 -2.23
C TRP A 120 0.77 -12.29 -1.73
N ALA A 121 1.00 -12.31 -0.41
CA ALA A 121 2.34 -12.28 0.17
C ALA A 121 2.79 -13.73 0.44
N PRO A 122 3.61 -14.36 -0.44
CA PRO A 122 4.06 -15.73 -0.25
C PRO A 122 5.01 -15.86 0.96
N PRO A 123 5.27 -17.09 1.45
CA PRO A 123 6.17 -17.31 2.58
C PRO A 123 7.54 -16.63 2.39
N GLU A 124 8.09 -16.67 1.19
CA GLU A 124 9.37 -16.03 0.86
C GLU A 124 9.36 -14.52 1.10
N PHE A 125 8.22 -13.87 0.91
CA PHE A 125 8.04 -12.46 1.22
C PHE A 125 7.84 -12.24 2.72
N CYS A 126 6.96 -13.01 3.36
CA CYS A 126 6.65 -12.87 4.78
C CYS A 126 7.82 -13.25 5.70
N GLU A 127 8.69 -14.18 5.27
CA GLU A 127 9.87 -14.65 6.01
C GLU A 127 11.16 -13.88 5.63
N TRP A 128 11.06 -12.93 4.71
CA TRP A 128 12.19 -12.08 4.33
C TRP A 128 12.70 -11.26 5.51
N GLU A 129 14.00 -11.22 5.69
CA GLU A 129 14.65 -10.55 6.85
C GLU A 129 14.29 -9.06 7.02
N TYR A 130 13.78 -8.42 5.98
CA TYR A 130 13.35 -7.01 6.00
C TYR A 130 11.83 -6.85 6.14
N TYR A 131 11.04 -7.92 6.16
CA TYR A 131 9.58 -7.84 6.24
C TYR A 131 9.11 -7.05 7.47
N ASP A 132 9.60 -7.41 8.65
CA ASP A 132 9.25 -6.69 9.89
C ASP A 132 9.70 -5.23 9.87
N LYS A 133 10.85 -4.95 9.24
CA LYS A 133 11.38 -3.59 9.11
C LYS A 133 10.52 -2.70 8.23
N ILE A 134 9.89 -3.26 7.18
CA ILE A 134 8.92 -2.53 6.35
C ILE A 134 7.78 -2.03 7.22
N TRP A 135 7.14 -2.93 7.97
CA TRP A 135 5.99 -2.59 8.80
C TRP A 135 6.36 -1.64 9.93
N GLN A 136 7.48 -1.86 10.58
CA GLN A 136 7.99 -0.96 11.62
C GLN A 136 8.28 0.43 11.05
N GLY A 137 8.97 0.53 9.94
CA GLY A 137 9.30 1.83 9.32
C GLY A 137 8.05 2.58 8.87
N ILE A 138 7.05 1.89 8.29
CA ILE A 138 5.76 2.51 7.94
C ILE A 138 5.04 3.00 9.20
N ALA A 139 4.97 2.18 10.27
CA ALA A 139 4.31 2.54 11.52
C ALA A 139 5.02 3.73 12.19
N ASP A 140 6.34 3.74 12.24
CA ASP A 140 7.14 4.82 12.81
C ASP A 140 6.90 6.12 12.03
N TRP A 141 6.93 6.07 10.70
CA TRP A 141 6.65 7.25 9.88
C TRP A 141 5.23 7.78 10.08
N LEU A 142 4.24 6.89 10.12
CA LEU A 142 2.85 7.27 10.33
C LEU A 142 2.61 7.94 11.69
N THR A 143 3.35 7.55 12.73
CA THR A 143 3.13 8.00 14.13
C THR A 143 4.08 9.09 14.59
N THR A 144 5.21 9.29 13.91
CA THR A 144 6.15 10.38 14.23
C THR A 144 5.58 11.72 13.74
N LYS A 145 5.48 12.66 14.67
CA LYS A 145 5.00 14.03 14.41
C LYS A 145 6.15 15.01 14.21
#